data_556e7dbfe171569ed29130925def42dd
#
_entry.id   556e7dbfe171569ed29130925def42dd
#
_cell.length_a   1.000
_cell.length_b   1.000
_cell.length_c   1.000
_cell.angle_alpha   90.00
_cell.angle_beta   90.00
_cell.angle_gamma   90.00
#
_symmetry.space_group_name_H-M   'P 1'
#
loop_
_entity.id
_entity.type
_entity.pdbx_description
1 polymer ?
#
loop_
_entity_poly.entity_id
_entity_poly.type
_entity_poly.pdbx_seq_one_letter_code
_entity_poly.pdbx_strand_id
1 'polypeptide(L)'
;MRAPFFLPHLWRAAVLTLIALSALSACQERSGAPGSTRITLLNVSYDPTRELYNDFNAAFARHWKAEHGQDVRIDQSHGGSGKQARSVIDGLQADVVTLGLAADIDAIARSGKLLPLNWQSLLPDNSSPYTSTIVFLVRKGNPRAIHDWGDLAQPGMAVITPNPKTSGGARWNYLAAWAWALAQPGGNEASAREFVRHLYKNVPVLDTGARGSTTTFVQRGLGDVLIAWENEAMLALRELGSDQFEIVMPSVSILAEPPVAVVDTVALRRGTREVAQAYLGYLYSEEGQEIIAKNFYRPRDAQVAARYASQFPQLKLVTIADFGGWASAQRTHFSDGGVFDQITAP
;
A
#
# COMPACT_ATOMS: atom_id res chain seq x y z
N MET A 1 -16.15 -58.85 75.16
CA MET A 1 -15.12 -57.84 75.46
C MET A 1 -14.17 -57.79 74.28
N ARG A 2 -14.26 -56.78 73.41
CA ARG A 2 -13.33 -56.54 72.31
C ARG A 2 -12.82 -55.13 72.41
N ALA A 3 -11.49 -54.98 72.55
CA ALA A 3 -10.79 -53.71 72.66
C ALA A 3 -10.53 -53.12 71.27
N PRO A 4 -10.58 -51.79 71.10
CA PRO A 4 -10.27 -51.18 69.83
C PRO A 4 -8.77 -50.91 69.68
N PHE A 5 -8.19 -51.27 68.52
CA PHE A 5 -6.82 -50.93 68.15
C PHE A 5 -6.72 -49.48 67.70
N PHE A 6 -5.97 -48.65 68.38
CA PHE A 6 -5.56 -47.33 67.97
C PHE A 6 -4.26 -47.43 67.10
N LEU A 7 -4.30 -47.11 65.84
CA LEU A 7 -3.11 -46.87 65.06
C LEU A 7 -2.63 -45.39 65.19
N PRO A 8 -1.32 -45.13 65.38
CA PRO A 8 -0.85 -43.80 65.67
C PRO A 8 -0.84 -42.85 64.46
N HIS A 9 -1.29 -41.62 64.71
CA HIS A 9 -1.40 -40.52 63.76
C HIS A 9 -0.08 -40.04 63.08
N LEU A 10 1.07 -40.59 63.45
CA LEU A 10 2.39 -40.21 62.96
C LEU A 10 2.70 -40.64 61.51
N TRP A 11 2.06 -41.68 61.01
CA TRP A 11 2.27 -42.14 59.60
C TRP A 11 1.49 -41.35 58.58
N ARG A 12 0.43 -40.66 58.95
CA ARG A 12 -0.37 -39.82 58.06
C ARG A 12 0.32 -38.50 57.75
N ALA A 13 1.14 -37.95 58.66
CA ALA A 13 1.87 -36.75 58.48
C ALA A 13 3.09 -36.92 57.54
N ALA A 14 3.77 -38.09 57.59
CA ALA A 14 4.92 -38.35 56.71
C ALA A 14 4.56 -38.55 55.23
N VAL A 15 3.38 -39.13 54.94
CA VAL A 15 2.94 -39.34 53.56
C VAL A 15 2.46 -38.04 52.92
N LEU A 16 1.83 -37.15 53.68
CA LEU A 16 1.40 -35.83 53.19
C LEU A 16 2.58 -34.89 52.90
N THR A 17 3.67 -35.00 53.68
CA THR A 17 4.88 -34.18 53.44
C THR A 17 5.68 -34.63 52.23
N LEU A 18 5.68 -35.94 51.90
CA LEU A 18 6.35 -36.44 50.68
C LEU A 18 5.58 -36.08 49.39
N ILE A 19 4.25 -35.98 49.43
CA ILE A 19 3.44 -35.57 48.28
C ILE A 19 3.55 -34.06 48.05
N ALA A 20 3.74 -33.24 49.07
CA ALA A 20 3.95 -31.81 48.95
C ALA A 20 5.32 -31.45 48.39
N LEU A 21 6.37 -32.24 48.65
CA LEU A 21 7.70 -32.01 48.03
C LEU A 21 7.78 -32.45 46.57
N SER A 22 6.97 -33.41 46.12
CA SER A 22 6.93 -33.82 44.72
C SER A 22 6.10 -32.86 43.83
N ALA A 23 5.21 -32.06 44.43
CA ALA A 23 4.44 -31.04 43.69
C ALA A 23 5.24 -29.74 43.42
N LEU A 24 6.29 -29.46 44.22
CA LEU A 24 7.16 -28.29 43.97
C LEU A 24 8.24 -28.52 42.89
N SER A 25 8.47 -29.77 42.47
CA SER A 25 9.43 -30.07 41.38
C SER A 25 8.79 -30.03 39.99
N ALA A 26 7.47 -29.86 39.87
CA ALA A 26 6.75 -29.84 38.60
C ALA A 26 6.63 -28.43 38.00
N CYS A 27 7.04 -27.38 38.69
CA CYS A 27 7.14 -26.01 38.20
C CYS A 27 8.56 -25.57 37.86
N GLN A 28 9.47 -26.53 37.58
CA GLN A 28 10.71 -26.19 36.91
C GLN A 28 10.36 -26.02 35.45
N GLU A 29 9.99 -24.79 35.07
CA GLU A 29 9.89 -24.33 33.69
C GLU A 29 11.12 -24.89 32.96
N ARG A 30 10.85 -25.69 31.95
CA ARG A 30 11.84 -25.98 30.93
C ARG A 30 12.39 -24.61 30.50
N SER A 31 13.57 -24.30 30.95
CA SER A 31 14.41 -23.30 30.29
C SER A 31 14.59 -23.81 28.86
N GLY A 32 13.61 -23.48 28.01
CA GLY A 32 13.78 -23.60 26.58
C GLY A 32 15.06 -22.85 26.25
N ALA A 33 15.85 -23.35 25.33
CA ALA A 33 16.95 -22.64 24.72
C ALA A 33 16.51 -21.19 24.50
N PRO A 34 17.39 -20.16 24.62
CA PRO A 34 16.99 -18.77 24.45
C PRO A 34 16.22 -18.66 23.14
N GLY A 35 14.91 -18.63 23.26
CA GLY A 35 14.01 -18.60 22.13
C GLY A 35 14.31 -17.31 21.39
N SER A 36 14.72 -17.40 20.16
CA SER A 36 14.85 -16.23 19.30
C SER A 36 13.52 -15.48 19.40
N THR A 37 13.54 -14.33 20.07
CA THR A 37 12.35 -13.52 20.24
C THR A 37 11.91 -13.10 18.85
N ARG A 38 10.78 -13.63 18.41
CA ARG A 38 10.23 -13.32 17.08
C ARG A 38 9.88 -11.84 17.03
N ILE A 39 10.51 -11.09 16.15
CA ILE A 39 10.14 -9.71 15.90
C ILE A 39 8.87 -9.67 15.05
N THR A 40 7.97 -8.73 15.36
CA THR A 40 6.81 -8.47 14.52
C THR A 40 6.82 -7.00 14.09
N LEU A 41 6.82 -6.76 12.77
CA LEU A 41 6.61 -5.46 12.16
C LEU A 41 5.15 -5.29 11.74
N LEU A 42 4.64 -4.07 11.78
CA LEU A 42 3.41 -3.68 11.11
C LEU A 42 3.74 -2.76 9.93
N ASN A 43 3.46 -3.23 8.71
CA ASN A 43 3.48 -2.42 7.50
C ASN A 43 2.08 -1.88 7.20
N VAL A 44 1.92 -0.56 7.25
CA VAL A 44 0.68 0.13 6.88
C VAL A 44 0.82 0.63 5.44
N SER A 45 0.07 0.00 4.52
CA SER A 45 0.26 0.12 3.08
C SER A 45 -1.00 0.57 2.35
N TYR A 46 -0.84 1.10 1.13
CA TYR A 46 -1.97 1.37 0.25
C TYR A 46 -2.41 0.11 -0.51
N ASP A 47 -3.68 0.09 -0.96
CA ASP A 47 -4.35 -1.13 -1.45
C ASP A 47 -3.63 -1.91 -2.57
N PRO A 48 -3.10 -1.28 -3.64
CA PRO A 48 -2.53 -1.99 -4.78
C PRO A 48 -1.31 -2.88 -4.49
N THR A 49 -0.69 -2.74 -3.32
CA THR A 49 0.56 -3.44 -2.96
C THR A 49 0.37 -4.77 -2.24
N ARG A 50 -0.84 -5.28 -2.11
CA ARG A 50 -1.13 -6.52 -1.34
C ARG A 50 -0.28 -7.70 -1.80
N GLU A 51 -0.27 -7.96 -3.08
CA GLU A 51 0.42 -9.08 -3.70
C GLU A 51 1.94 -8.87 -3.61
N LEU A 52 2.41 -7.66 -3.92
CA LEU A 52 3.81 -7.27 -3.77
C LEU A 52 4.33 -7.58 -2.36
N TYR A 53 3.63 -7.10 -1.33
CA TYR A 53 4.12 -7.30 0.05
C TYR A 53 3.89 -8.72 0.57
N ASN A 54 2.99 -9.51 0.02
CA ASN A 54 2.92 -10.94 0.32
C ASN A 54 4.23 -11.65 -0.09
N ASP A 55 4.67 -11.44 -1.33
CA ASP A 55 5.89 -12.03 -1.86
C ASP A 55 7.13 -11.47 -1.18
N PHE A 56 7.19 -10.14 -1.04
CA PHE A 56 8.31 -9.42 -0.44
C PHE A 56 8.53 -9.79 1.03
N ASN A 57 7.47 -9.86 1.83
CA ASN A 57 7.57 -10.22 3.25
C ASN A 57 8.14 -11.61 3.45
N ALA A 58 7.76 -12.57 2.59
CA ALA A 58 8.30 -13.91 2.65
C ALA A 58 9.80 -13.94 2.30
N ALA A 59 10.23 -13.17 1.30
CA ALA A 59 11.63 -13.05 0.91
C ALA A 59 12.45 -12.36 2.00
N PHE A 60 12.00 -11.21 2.49
CA PHE A 60 12.68 -10.49 3.57
C PHE A 60 12.81 -11.33 4.84
N ALA A 61 11.77 -12.05 5.24
CA ALA A 61 11.84 -12.91 6.43
C ALA A 61 12.91 -14.01 6.31
N ARG A 62 13.07 -14.60 5.13
CA ARG A 62 14.16 -15.56 4.86
C ARG A 62 15.54 -14.91 4.90
N HIS A 63 15.68 -13.76 4.23
CA HIS A 63 16.90 -12.97 4.20
C HIS A 63 17.35 -12.58 5.62
N TRP A 64 16.46 -11.95 6.40
CA TRP A 64 16.73 -11.55 7.77
C TRP A 64 17.13 -12.73 8.67
N LYS A 65 16.43 -13.86 8.53
CA LYS A 65 16.75 -15.09 9.25
C LYS A 65 18.14 -15.62 8.91
N ALA A 66 18.51 -15.59 7.64
CA ALA A 66 19.82 -16.06 7.18
C ALA A 66 20.98 -15.20 7.72
N GLU A 67 20.79 -13.87 7.77
CA GLU A 67 21.84 -12.94 8.20
C GLU A 67 21.91 -12.78 9.73
N HIS A 68 20.77 -12.76 10.41
CA HIS A 68 20.69 -12.42 11.86
C HIS A 68 20.27 -13.60 12.74
N GLY A 69 19.91 -14.75 12.18
CA GLY A 69 19.41 -15.92 12.92
C GLY A 69 18.04 -15.70 13.59
N GLN A 70 17.39 -14.54 13.33
CA GLN A 70 16.20 -14.09 14.04
C GLN A 70 14.96 -14.21 13.15
N ASP A 71 13.87 -14.73 13.71
CA ASP A 71 12.59 -14.79 13.01
C ASP A 71 11.89 -13.42 13.01
N VAL A 72 11.42 -12.99 11.84
CA VAL A 72 10.59 -11.80 11.68
C VAL A 72 9.24 -12.15 11.06
N ARG A 73 8.18 -11.56 11.58
CA ARG A 73 6.83 -11.57 11.01
C ARG A 73 6.44 -10.17 10.61
N ILE A 74 5.90 -9.99 9.43
CA ILE A 74 5.41 -8.71 8.97
C ILE A 74 3.89 -8.80 8.84
N ASP A 75 3.18 -8.11 9.73
CA ASP A 75 1.74 -7.90 9.64
C ASP A 75 1.46 -6.75 8.67
N GLN A 76 0.33 -6.81 7.99
CA GLN A 76 -0.04 -5.84 6.97
C GLN A 76 -1.40 -5.21 7.25
N SER A 77 -1.50 -3.90 7.04
CA SER A 77 -2.77 -3.18 6.97
C SER A 77 -2.88 -2.51 5.61
N HIS A 78 -3.92 -2.81 4.84
CA HIS A 78 -4.14 -2.26 3.51
C HIS A 78 -5.42 -1.44 3.43
N GLY A 79 -5.38 -0.33 2.69
CA GLY A 79 -6.52 0.55 2.46
C GLY A 79 -6.17 1.71 1.55
N GLY A 80 -7.10 2.64 1.35
CA GLY A 80 -6.80 3.88 0.65
C GLY A 80 -5.67 4.65 1.36
N SER A 81 -4.68 5.17 0.61
CA SER A 81 -3.45 5.76 1.15
C SER A 81 -3.71 6.85 2.18
N GLY A 82 -4.60 7.82 1.88
CA GLY A 82 -4.97 8.87 2.83
C GLY A 82 -5.70 8.35 4.08
N LYS A 83 -6.52 7.28 3.93
CA LYS A 83 -7.14 6.61 5.07
C LYS A 83 -6.11 5.93 5.95
N GLN A 84 -5.12 5.26 5.36
CA GLN A 84 -4.02 4.61 6.09
C GLN A 84 -3.16 5.63 6.83
N ALA A 85 -2.80 6.75 6.18
CA ALA A 85 -2.10 7.85 6.84
C ALA A 85 -2.87 8.38 8.06
N ARG A 86 -4.19 8.58 7.92
CA ARG A 86 -5.04 9.00 9.03
C ARG A 86 -5.02 7.98 10.17
N SER A 87 -5.12 6.69 9.89
CA SER A 87 -5.07 5.64 10.92
C SER A 87 -3.75 5.69 11.73
N VAL A 88 -2.61 5.96 11.07
CA VAL A 88 -1.31 6.13 11.76
C VAL A 88 -1.30 7.38 12.62
N ILE A 89 -1.82 8.50 12.12
CA ILE A 89 -1.95 9.76 12.86
C ILE A 89 -2.83 9.56 14.10
N ASP A 90 -3.92 8.80 13.96
CA ASP A 90 -4.88 8.51 15.03
C ASP A 90 -4.39 7.41 16.00
N GLY A 91 -3.15 6.91 15.84
CA GLY A 91 -2.47 6.06 16.82
C GLY A 91 -2.23 4.60 16.43
N LEU A 92 -2.51 4.19 15.19
CA LEU A 92 -2.12 2.85 14.71
C LEU A 92 -0.60 2.70 14.77
N GLN A 93 -0.13 1.68 15.50
CA GLN A 93 1.28 1.47 15.81
C GLN A 93 2.04 0.83 14.65
N ALA A 94 2.14 1.55 13.53
CA ALA A 94 2.90 1.15 12.37
C ALA A 94 4.40 1.24 12.61
N ASP A 95 5.17 0.23 12.24
CA ASP A 95 6.64 0.30 12.21
C ASP A 95 7.12 0.98 10.92
N VAL A 96 6.45 0.67 9.81
CA VAL A 96 6.71 1.28 8.50
C VAL A 96 5.40 1.67 7.83
N VAL A 97 5.48 2.69 6.99
CA VAL A 97 4.41 3.07 6.07
C VAL A 97 4.90 2.94 4.64
N THR A 98 4.06 2.40 3.76
CA THR A 98 4.31 2.22 2.33
C THR A 98 3.08 2.72 1.59
N LEU A 99 3.05 4.03 1.34
CA LEU A 99 1.83 4.74 0.90
C LEU A 99 1.89 5.13 -0.57
N GLY A 100 0.75 5.49 -1.12
CA GLY A 100 0.63 5.86 -2.52
C GLY A 100 1.14 7.26 -2.86
N LEU A 101 1.34 8.13 -1.85
CA LEU A 101 1.66 9.55 -2.04
C LEU A 101 2.64 10.06 -0.99
N ALA A 102 3.61 10.89 -1.39
CA ALA A 102 4.46 11.61 -0.44
C ALA A 102 3.66 12.56 0.46
N ALA A 103 2.60 13.19 -0.05
CA ALA A 103 1.74 14.07 0.76
C ALA A 103 1.09 13.37 1.96
N ASP A 104 0.80 12.07 1.85
CA ASP A 104 0.21 11.29 2.93
C ASP A 104 1.25 10.97 4.03
N ILE A 105 2.52 10.67 3.65
CA ILE A 105 3.61 10.52 4.63
C ILE A 105 3.98 11.88 5.24
N ASP A 106 3.98 12.96 4.46
CA ASP A 106 4.15 14.32 4.95
C ASP A 106 3.11 14.69 6.02
N ALA A 107 1.86 14.25 5.85
CA ALA A 107 0.81 14.49 6.83
C ALA A 107 1.15 13.77 8.16
N ILE A 108 1.65 12.53 8.11
CA ILE A 108 2.12 11.79 9.28
C ILE A 108 3.31 12.51 9.94
N ALA A 109 4.30 12.96 9.13
CA ALA A 109 5.48 13.65 9.65
C ALA A 109 5.13 14.96 10.39
N ARG A 110 4.13 15.69 9.88
CA ARG A 110 3.68 16.96 10.48
C ARG A 110 2.77 16.78 11.70
N SER A 111 2.07 15.65 11.83
CA SER A 111 0.99 15.51 12.82
C SER A 111 1.44 15.24 14.25
N GLY A 112 2.64 14.73 14.48
CA GLY A 112 3.01 14.33 15.84
C GLY A 112 4.46 13.89 16.04
N LYS A 113 5.37 14.31 15.19
CA LYS A 113 6.80 13.93 15.26
C LYS A 113 7.00 12.41 15.19
N LEU A 114 6.12 11.71 14.48
CA LEU A 114 6.16 10.26 14.32
C LEU A 114 7.35 9.81 13.47
N LEU A 115 7.74 10.62 12.49
CA LEU A 115 8.93 10.47 11.64
C LEU A 115 9.52 11.86 11.31
N PRO A 116 10.79 11.93 10.88
CA PRO A 116 11.45 13.21 10.61
C PRO A 116 10.88 13.88 9.35
N LEU A 117 10.92 15.23 9.29
CA LEU A 117 10.40 15.98 8.14
C LEU A 117 11.21 15.74 6.86
N ASN A 118 12.47 15.33 6.97
CA ASN A 118 13.34 14.99 5.83
C ASN A 118 13.28 13.50 5.45
N TRP A 119 12.22 12.80 5.80
CA TRP A 119 12.04 11.36 5.59
C TRP A 119 12.33 10.93 4.13
N GLN A 120 12.02 11.76 3.14
CA GLN A 120 12.26 11.45 1.72
C GLN A 120 13.73 11.28 1.37
N SER A 121 14.65 11.93 2.11
CA SER A 121 16.09 11.84 1.86
C SER A 121 16.78 10.66 2.55
N LEU A 122 16.03 9.83 3.30
CA LEU A 122 16.60 8.74 4.09
C LEU A 122 16.82 7.46 3.27
N LEU A 123 16.17 7.33 2.11
CA LEU A 123 16.32 6.21 1.19
C LEU A 123 16.50 6.75 -0.24
N PRO A 124 17.05 5.95 -1.17
CA PRO A 124 17.23 6.35 -2.57
C PRO A 124 15.91 6.78 -3.24
N ASP A 125 16.02 7.52 -4.34
CA ASP A 125 14.89 7.92 -5.20
C ASP A 125 13.77 8.63 -4.43
N ASN A 126 14.10 9.52 -3.50
CA ASN A 126 13.15 10.19 -2.61
C ASN A 126 12.30 9.20 -1.81
N SER A 127 12.92 8.11 -1.35
CA SER A 127 12.28 7.01 -0.62
C SER A 127 11.17 6.30 -1.42
N SER A 128 11.29 6.25 -2.76
CA SER A 128 10.34 5.61 -3.67
C SER A 128 11.01 4.43 -4.40
N PRO A 129 10.92 3.20 -3.86
CA PRO A 129 11.67 2.04 -4.36
C PRO A 129 11.18 1.51 -5.70
N TYR A 130 10.04 1.93 -6.16
CA TYR A 130 9.41 1.56 -7.43
C TYR A 130 8.53 2.68 -7.96
N THR A 131 8.15 2.56 -9.23
CA THR A 131 7.18 3.46 -9.86
C THR A 131 6.02 2.69 -10.45
N SER A 132 4.99 3.41 -10.84
CA SER A 132 3.86 2.92 -11.62
C SER A 132 3.31 4.08 -12.45
N THR A 133 2.23 3.82 -13.16
CA THR A 133 1.51 4.86 -13.90
C THR A 133 0.02 4.55 -13.90
N ILE A 134 -0.77 5.40 -14.57
CA ILE A 134 -2.21 5.26 -14.69
C ILE A 134 -2.54 4.83 -16.12
N VAL A 135 -3.39 3.82 -16.21
CA VAL A 135 -3.90 3.23 -17.47
C VAL A 135 -5.41 3.06 -17.38
N PHE A 136 -6.03 2.64 -18.48
CA PHE A 136 -7.45 2.28 -18.50
C PHE A 136 -7.59 0.77 -18.62
N LEU A 137 -8.44 0.18 -17.79
CA LEU A 137 -8.91 -1.18 -17.98
C LEU A 137 -10.32 -1.13 -18.57
N VAL A 138 -10.50 -1.76 -19.72
CA VAL A 138 -11.77 -1.80 -20.45
C VAL A 138 -12.25 -3.25 -20.63
N ARG A 139 -13.52 -3.43 -20.96
CA ARG A 139 -14.07 -4.74 -21.33
C ARG A 139 -13.41 -5.25 -22.62
N LYS A 140 -13.30 -6.57 -22.76
CA LYS A 140 -12.73 -7.22 -23.95
C LYS A 140 -13.40 -6.74 -25.24
N GLY A 141 -12.58 -6.44 -26.25
CA GLY A 141 -13.02 -5.88 -27.52
C GLY A 141 -13.36 -4.40 -27.46
N ASN A 142 -13.12 -3.73 -26.32
CA ASN A 142 -13.32 -2.29 -26.12
C ASN A 142 -14.64 -1.76 -26.72
N PRO A 143 -15.81 -2.25 -26.26
CA PRO A 143 -17.11 -1.99 -26.91
C PRO A 143 -17.50 -0.50 -26.91
N ARG A 144 -16.84 0.32 -26.10
CA ARG A 144 -17.07 1.78 -26.03
C ARG A 144 -16.05 2.58 -26.84
N ALA A 145 -15.15 1.90 -27.56
CA ALA A 145 -14.09 2.50 -28.38
C ALA A 145 -13.28 3.56 -27.59
N ILE A 146 -12.87 3.24 -26.38
CA ILE A 146 -12.09 4.12 -25.51
C ILE A 146 -10.63 4.06 -25.93
N HIS A 147 -10.05 5.19 -26.33
CA HIS A 147 -8.67 5.29 -26.79
C HIS A 147 -7.84 6.26 -25.96
N ASP A 148 -8.48 7.29 -25.38
CA ASP A 148 -7.78 8.31 -24.60
C ASP A 148 -8.72 8.97 -23.57
N TRP A 149 -8.18 9.86 -22.77
CA TRP A 149 -8.90 10.58 -21.71
C TRP A 149 -10.16 11.29 -22.19
N GLY A 150 -10.12 11.86 -23.41
CA GLY A 150 -11.27 12.58 -24.00
C GLY A 150 -12.54 11.74 -24.09
N ASP A 151 -12.39 10.44 -24.31
CA ASP A 151 -13.53 9.51 -24.43
C ASP A 151 -14.25 9.32 -23.08
N LEU A 152 -13.51 9.49 -21.96
CA LEU A 152 -14.06 9.32 -20.61
C LEU A 152 -15.01 10.45 -20.19
N ALA A 153 -14.90 11.62 -20.82
CA ALA A 153 -15.75 12.77 -20.56
C ALA A 153 -17.01 12.80 -21.44
N GLN A 154 -17.17 11.85 -22.38
CA GLN A 154 -18.34 11.79 -23.26
C GLN A 154 -19.62 11.46 -22.47
N PRO A 155 -20.76 12.07 -22.83
CA PRO A 155 -22.04 11.77 -22.20
C PRO A 155 -22.39 10.27 -22.27
N GLY A 156 -22.84 9.70 -21.16
CA GLY A 156 -23.24 8.30 -21.06
C GLY A 156 -22.10 7.30 -20.93
N MET A 157 -20.86 7.76 -20.74
CA MET A 157 -19.75 6.93 -20.29
C MET A 157 -19.89 6.65 -18.79
N ALA A 158 -19.63 5.42 -18.37
CA ALA A 158 -19.61 5.06 -16.96
C ALA A 158 -18.16 4.79 -16.52
N VAL A 159 -17.55 5.77 -15.83
CA VAL A 159 -16.15 5.73 -15.40
C VAL A 159 -16.06 5.26 -13.95
N ILE A 160 -15.22 4.27 -13.69
CA ILE A 160 -14.91 3.82 -12.34
C ILE A 160 -13.54 4.37 -11.93
N THR A 161 -13.51 5.05 -10.80
CA THR A 161 -12.31 5.59 -10.16
C THR A 161 -12.55 5.78 -8.67
N PRO A 162 -11.53 5.62 -7.80
CA PRO A 162 -11.73 5.83 -6.37
C PRO A 162 -11.83 7.32 -5.99
N ASN A 163 -12.16 7.58 -4.73
CA ASN A 163 -12.33 8.93 -4.19
C ASN A 163 -10.98 9.60 -3.86
N PRO A 164 -10.64 10.76 -4.44
CA PRO A 164 -9.42 11.51 -4.15
C PRO A 164 -9.27 11.97 -2.68
N LYS A 165 -10.37 12.04 -1.93
CA LYS A 165 -10.32 12.37 -0.50
C LYS A 165 -9.76 11.24 0.38
N THR A 166 -9.80 9.99 -0.10
CA THR A 166 -9.39 8.80 0.67
C THR A 166 -8.30 7.97 0.01
N SER A 167 -8.22 8.02 -1.33
CA SER A 167 -7.33 7.20 -2.15
C SER A 167 -6.20 8.02 -2.78
N GLY A 168 -4.95 7.58 -2.53
CA GLY A 168 -3.79 8.14 -3.25
C GLY A 168 -3.85 7.85 -4.75
N GLY A 169 -4.30 6.65 -5.14
CA GLY A 169 -4.49 6.30 -6.56
C GLY A 169 -5.44 7.24 -7.27
N ALA A 170 -6.53 7.62 -6.61
CA ALA A 170 -7.47 8.57 -7.18
C ALA A 170 -6.87 9.97 -7.44
N ARG A 171 -5.91 10.40 -6.59
CA ARG A 171 -5.20 11.67 -6.82
C ARG A 171 -4.29 11.58 -8.03
N TRP A 172 -3.60 10.45 -8.23
CA TRP A 172 -2.83 10.19 -9.45
C TRP A 172 -3.74 10.15 -10.69
N ASN A 173 -4.89 9.47 -10.63
CA ASN A 173 -5.88 9.43 -11.72
C ASN A 173 -6.34 10.84 -12.11
N TYR A 174 -6.70 11.64 -11.11
CA TYR A 174 -7.14 13.03 -11.30
C TYR A 174 -6.05 13.90 -11.94
N LEU A 175 -4.81 13.83 -11.43
CA LEU A 175 -3.71 14.63 -11.95
C LEU A 175 -3.31 14.22 -13.37
N ALA A 176 -3.37 12.92 -13.70
CA ALA A 176 -3.14 12.45 -15.07
C ALA A 176 -4.19 12.99 -16.05
N ALA A 177 -5.47 12.96 -15.65
CA ALA A 177 -6.56 13.53 -16.43
C ALA A 177 -6.40 15.05 -16.64
N TRP A 178 -6.02 15.77 -15.58
CA TRP A 178 -5.74 17.20 -15.62
C TRP A 178 -4.59 17.52 -16.56
N ALA A 179 -3.47 16.80 -16.46
CA ALA A 179 -2.31 16.98 -17.31
C ALA A 179 -2.62 16.75 -18.80
N TRP A 180 -3.41 15.71 -19.10
CA TRP A 180 -3.86 15.46 -20.46
C TRP A 180 -4.65 16.67 -21.00
N ALA A 181 -5.57 17.23 -20.23
CA ALA A 181 -6.37 18.37 -20.66
C ALA A 181 -5.52 19.64 -20.87
N LEU A 182 -4.52 19.87 -20.02
CA LEU A 182 -3.56 20.96 -20.22
C LEU A 182 -2.73 20.78 -21.52
N ALA A 183 -2.44 19.55 -21.91
CA ALA A 183 -1.66 19.24 -23.10
C ALA A 183 -2.45 19.36 -24.42
N GLN A 184 -3.76 19.59 -24.37
CA GLN A 184 -4.58 19.76 -25.58
C GLN A 184 -4.34 21.13 -26.24
N PRO A 185 -4.58 21.28 -27.54
CA PRO A 185 -4.49 22.57 -28.22
C PRO A 185 -5.35 23.64 -27.52
N GLY A 186 -4.74 24.73 -27.08
CA GLY A 186 -5.37 25.78 -26.28
C GLY A 186 -5.65 25.42 -24.84
N GLY A 187 -5.10 24.29 -24.35
CA GLY A 187 -5.25 23.81 -22.97
C GLY A 187 -4.76 24.82 -21.93
N ASN A 188 -5.54 24.99 -20.89
CA ASN A 188 -5.28 25.87 -19.75
C ASN A 188 -6.03 25.36 -18.52
N GLU A 189 -5.80 26.00 -17.35
CA GLU A 189 -6.43 25.61 -16.09
C GLU A 189 -7.96 25.58 -16.14
N ALA A 190 -8.60 26.51 -16.88
CA ALA A 190 -10.06 26.54 -17.00
C ALA A 190 -10.60 25.37 -17.81
N SER A 191 -9.94 25.06 -18.95
CA SER A 191 -10.32 23.91 -19.79
C SER A 191 -10.04 22.58 -19.08
N ALA A 192 -8.94 22.47 -18.34
CA ALA A 192 -8.63 21.28 -17.55
C ALA A 192 -9.67 21.05 -16.44
N ARG A 193 -10.07 22.11 -15.75
CA ARG A 193 -11.13 22.07 -14.74
C ARG A 193 -12.46 21.58 -15.33
N GLU A 194 -12.86 22.13 -16.48
CA GLU A 194 -14.10 21.75 -17.14
C GLU A 194 -14.06 20.30 -17.63
N PHE A 195 -12.94 19.88 -18.20
CA PHE A 195 -12.74 18.49 -18.61
C PHE A 195 -12.88 17.52 -17.44
N VAL A 196 -12.15 17.76 -16.33
CA VAL A 196 -12.21 16.89 -15.16
C VAL A 196 -13.59 16.92 -14.50
N ARG A 197 -14.29 18.06 -14.53
CA ARG A 197 -15.70 18.15 -14.09
C ARG A 197 -16.59 17.20 -14.90
N HIS A 198 -16.46 17.18 -16.23
CA HIS A 198 -17.22 16.28 -17.11
C HIS A 198 -16.86 14.82 -16.86
N LEU A 199 -15.58 14.50 -16.68
CA LEU A 199 -15.14 13.15 -16.36
C LEU A 199 -15.78 12.67 -15.03
N TYR A 200 -15.71 13.48 -13.96
CA TYR A 200 -16.29 13.09 -12.66
C TYR A 200 -17.82 13.06 -12.66
N LYS A 201 -18.48 13.78 -13.55
CA LYS A 201 -19.93 13.65 -13.76
C LYS A 201 -20.32 12.26 -14.29
N ASN A 202 -19.40 11.59 -14.96
CA ASN A 202 -19.55 10.22 -15.47
C ASN A 202 -19.17 9.13 -14.45
N VAL A 203 -18.79 9.50 -13.22
CA VAL A 203 -18.41 8.57 -12.16
C VAL A 203 -19.61 8.24 -11.29
N PRO A 204 -20.22 7.04 -11.44
CA PRO A 204 -21.43 6.68 -10.70
C PRO A 204 -21.16 6.31 -9.24
N VAL A 205 -19.92 5.92 -8.90
CA VAL A 205 -19.51 5.51 -7.56
C VAL A 205 -18.07 5.89 -7.30
N LEU A 206 -17.79 6.40 -6.10
CA LEU A 206 -16.46 6.74 -5.61
C LEU A 206 -16.07 5.77 -4.48
N ASP A 207 -15.37 4.69 -4.83
CA ASP A 207 -14.86 3.74 -3.85
C ASP A 207 -13.77 4.37 -2.96
N THR A 208 -13.57 3.84 -1.76
CA THR A 208 -12.62 4.41 -0.79
C THR A 208 -11.15 4.18 -1.13
N GLY A 209 -10.85 3.26 -2.05
CA GLY A 209 -9.49 2.89 -2.47
C GLY A 209 -9.47 2.22 -3.83
N ALA A 210 -8.27 2.09 -4.41
CA ALA A 210 -8.07 1.56 -5.77
C ALA A 210 -8.60 0.11 -5.90
N ARG A 211 -8.31 -0.77 -4.93
CA ARG A 211 -8.81 -2.15 -4.93
C ARG A 211 -10.35 -2.21 -4.89
N GLY A 212 -11.00 -1.27 -4.19
CA GLY A 212 -12.46 -1.14 -4.21
C GLY A 212 -12.99 -0.89 -5.61
N SER A 213 -12.38 0.05 -6.34
CA SER A 213 -12.74 0.37 -7.73
C SER A 213 -12.46 -0.79 -8.68
N THR A 214 -11.34 -1.50 -8.51
CA THR A 214 -11.06 -2.73 -9.27
C THR A 214 -12.15 -3.77 -9.01
N THR A 215 -12.55 -3.99 -7.76
CA THR A 215 -13.65 -4.91 -7.41
C THR A 215 -14.98 -4.47 -8.03
N THR A 216 -15.29 -3.18 -7.96
CA THR A 216 -16.53 -2.62 -8.54
C THR A 216 -16.57 -2.83 -10.06
N PHE A 217 -15.47 -2.57 -10.76
CA PHE A 217 -15.39 -2.78 -12.20
C PHE A 217 -15.36 -4.27 -12.55
N VAL A 218 -14.42 -5.03 -11.99
CA VAL A 218 -14.09 -6.39 -12.41
C VAL A 218 -15.13 -7.41 -11.90
N GLN A 219 -15.44 -7.40 -10.60
CA GLN A 219 -16.27 -8.42 -9.99
C GLN A 219 -17.77 -8.09 -10.01
N ARG A 220 -18.11 -6.79 -9.81
CA ARG A 220 -19.52 -6.36 -9.83
C ARG A 220 -20.01 -6.03 -11.23
N GLY A 221 -19.13 -5.96 -12.21
CA GLY A 221 -19.48 -5.70 -13.61
C GLY A 221 -19.93 -4.27 -13.89
N LEU A 222 -19.70 -3.30 -12.98
CA LEU A 222 -20.12 -1.92 -13.15
C LEU A 222 -19.10 -1.10 -13.96
N GLY A 223 -19.58 -0.16 -14.73
CA GLY A 223 -18.77 0.77 -15.53
C GLY A 223 -18.31 0.25 -16.87
N ASP A 224 -17.98 1.19 -17.75
CA ASP A 224 -17.43 0.95 -19.08
C ASP A 224 -15.90 0.92 -19.06
N VAL A 225 -15.30 1.70 -18.16
CA VAL A 225 -13.85 1.86 -18.00
C VAL A 225 -13.48 2.03 -16.53
N LEU A 226 -12.36 1.43 -16.14
CA LEU A 226 -11.70 1.68 -14.86
C LEU A 226 -10.42 2.48 -15.12
N ILE A 227 -10.29 3.65 -14.50
CA ILE A 227 -9.00 4.34 -14.40
C ILE A 227 -8.21 3.66 -13.30
N ALA A 228 -7.14 2.96 -13.66
CA ALA A 228 -6.42 2.04 -12.79
C ALA A 228 -4.92 2.35 -12.69
N TRP A 229 -4.32 1.93 -11.62
CA TRP A 229 -2.88 1.71 -11.58
C TRP A 229 -2.49 0.63 -12.61
N GLU A 230 -1.35 0.80 -13.27
CA GLU A 230 -0.82 -0.15 -14.25
C GLU A 230 -0.70 -1.57 -13.66
N ASN A 231 -0.16 -1.69 -12.44
CA ASN A 231 -0.06 -2.98 -11.76
C ASN A 231 -1.42 -3.63 -11.44
N GLU A 232 -2.43 -2.86 -11.06
CA GLU A 232 -3.79 -3.39 -10.82
C GLU A 232 -4.44 -3.89 -12.11
N ALA A 233 -4.26 -3.17 -13.21
CA ALA A 233 -4.78 -3.58 -14.51
C ALA A 233 -4.08 -4.86 -15.01
N MET A 234 -2.76 -4.94 -14.88
CA MET A 234 -1.98 -6.14 -15.27
C MET A 234 -2.33 -7.34 -14.39
N LEU A 235 -2.52 -7.11 -13.08
CA LEU A 235 -2.94 -8.14 -12.14
C LEU A 235 -4.33 -8.69 -12.52
N ALA A 236 -5.27 -7.82 -12.86
CA ALA A 236 -6.60 -8.22 -13.30
C ALA A 236 -6.54 -9.13 -14.55
N LEU A 237 -5.70 -8.79 -15.54
CA LEU A 237 -5.50 -9.64 -16.72
C LEU A 237 -4.87 -10.99 -16.37
N ARG A 238 -3.90 -11.03 -15.45
CA ARG A 238 -3.24 -12.27 -15.01
C ARG A 238 -4.22 -13.20 -14.29
N GLU A 239 -5.03 -12.67 -13.39
CA GLU A 239 -5.89 -13.47 -12.51
C GLU A 239 -7.21 -13.88 -13.15
N LEU A 240 -7.77 -13.05 -14.04
CA LEU A 240 -9.10 -13.25 -14.62
C LEU A 240 -9.08 -13.66 -16.09
N GLY A 241 -7.88 -13.61 -16.70
CA GLY A 241 -7.69 -13.91 -18.11
C GLY A 241 -7.84 -12.69 -19.03
N SER A 242 -7.05 -12.69 -20.09
CA SER A 242 -7.04 -11.65 -21.14
C SER A 242 -8.25 -11.74 -22.09
N ASP A 243 -9.16 -12.65 -21.85
CA ASP A 243 -10.41 -12.83 -22.58
C ASP A 243 -11.56 -11.97 -22.03
N GLN A 244 -11.40 -11.37 -20.86
CA GLN A 244 -12.43 -10.54 -20.21
C GLN A 244 -12.16 -9.04 -20.31
N PHE A 245 -10.89 -8.64 -20.31
CA PHE A 245 -10.47 -7.25 -20.24
C PHE A 245 -9.32 -6.94 -21.19
N GLU A 246 -9.13 -5.64 -21.46
CA GLU A 246 -8.00 -5.08 -22.20
C GLU A 246 -7.47 -3.85 -21.48
N ILE A 247 -6.16 -3.59 -21.60
CA ILE A 247 -5.54 -2.37 -21.11
C ILE A 247 -5.41 -1.40 -22.28
N VAL A 248 -5.92 -0.19 -22.09
CA VAL A 248 -5.73 0.94 -23.00
C VAL A 248 -4.74 1.90 -22.37
N MET A 249 -3.69 2.22 -23.14
CA MET A 249 -2.67 3.18 -22.73
C MET A 249 -3.07 4.58 -23.18
N PRO A 250 -3.26 5.54 -22.26
CA PRO A 250 -3.58 6.92 -22.65
C PRO A 250 -2.39 7.61 -23.30
N SER A 251 -2.64 8.63 -24.12
CA SER A 251 -1.61 9.41 -24.82
C SER A 251 -0.68 10.17 -23.86
N VAL A 252 -1.16 10.52 -22.67
CA VAL A 252 -0.42 11.14 -21.55
C VAL A 252 -0.85 10.45 -20.26
N SER A 253 0.11 10.11 -19.42
CA SER A 253 -0.14 9.65 -18.06
C SER A 253 0.80 10.34 -17.07
N ILE A 254 0.87 9.86 -15.83
CA ILE A 254 1.68 10.46 -14.78
C ILE A 254 2.64 9.41 -14.19
N LEU A 255 3.87 9.83 -13.90
CA LEU A 255 4.83 9.03 -13.15
C LEU A 255 4.39 8.99 -11.69
N ALA A 256 3.85 7.87 -11.27
CA ALA A 256 3.48 7.65 -9.90
C ALA A 256 4.68 7.07 -9.12
N GLU A 257 5.05 7.71 -8.03
CA GLU A 257 6.20 7.38 -7.19
C GLU A 257 5.73 7.11 -5.75
N PRO A 258 5.26 5.87 -5.47
CA PRO A 258 4.82 5.50 -4.13
C PRO A 258 5.98 5.46 -3.14
N PRO A 259 5.96 6.26 -2.07
CA PRO A 259 7.04 6.35 -1.12
C PRO A 259 6.87 5.40 0.06
N VAL A 260 7.99 5.17 0.76
CA VAL A 260 8.07 4.37 1.97
C VAL A 260 8.82 5.12 3.07
N ALA A 261 8.46 4.88 4.35
CA ALA A 261 9.17 5.48 5.48
C ALA A 261 9.04 4.62 6.74
N VAL A 262 10.08 4.65 7.59
CA VAL A 262 10.00 4.13 8.95
C VAL A 262 9.23 5.12 9.82
N VAL A 263 8.32 4.64 10.64
CA VAL A 263 7.64 5.44 11.67
C VAL A 263 8.51 5.44 12.92
N ASP A 264 9.56 6.27 12.91
CA ASP A 264 10.69 6.21 13.85
C ASP A 264 10.28 6.16 15.31
N THR A 265 9.33 7.00 15.73
CA THR A 265 8.89 7.05 17.15
C THR A 265 8.24 5.74 17.59
N VAL A 266 7.49 5.09 16.72
CA VAL A 266 6.87 3.78 17.00
C VAL A 266 7.92 2.69 16.99
N ALA A 267 8.75 2.63 15.93
CA ALA A 267 9.78 1.62 15.77
C ALA A 267 10.83 1.66 16.92
N LEU A 268 11.24 2.86 17.35
CA LEU A 268 12.13 3.03 18.50
C LEU A 268 11.51 2.50 19.78
N ARG A 269 10.26 2.87 20.08
CA ARG A 269 9.55 2.42 21.29
C ARG A 269 9.36 0.91 21.32
N ARG A 270 9.13 0.29 20.14
CA ARG A 270 8.92 -1.15 20.00
C ARG A 270 10.22 -1.95 19.89
N GLY A 271 11.39 -1.28 19.79
CA GLY A 271 12.67 -1.93 19.56
C GLY A 271 12.80 -2.59 18.17
N THR A 272 12.03 -2.12 17.18
CA THR A 272 11.95 -2.69 15.84
C THR A 272 12.66 -1.84 14.79
N ARG A 273 13.32 -0.73 15.19
CA ARG A 273 13.85 0.26 14.24
C ARG A 273 14.86 -0.32 13.26
N GLU A 274 15.78 -1.15 13.74
CA GLU A 274 16.83 -1.76 12.91
C GLU A 274 16.22 -2.64 11.82
N VAL A 275 15.33 -3.56 12.20
CA VAL A 275 14.67 -4.46 11.25
C VAL A 275 13.72 -3.70 10.32
N ALA A 276 13.07 -2.61 10.79
CA ALA A 276 12.24 -1.76 9.94
C ALA A 276 13.06 -1.00 8.87
N GLN A 277 14.24 -0.51 9.23
CA GLN A 277 15.17 0.10 8.29
C GLN A 277 15.70 -0.92 7.27
N ALA A 278 16.11 -2.10 7.73
CA ALA A 278 16.55 -3.20 6.86
C ALA A 278 15.42 -3.65 5.92
N TYR A 279 14.18 -3.74 6.42
CA TYR A 279 13.00 -4.09 5.62
C TYR A 279 12.78 -3.13 4.45
N LEU A 280 12.82 -1.81 4.70
CA LEU A 280 12.68 -0.84 3.63
C LEU A 280 13.91 -0.78 2.72
N GLY A 281 15.12 -0.96 3.27
CA GLY A 281 16.36 -1.04 2.49
C GLY A 281 16.36 -2.22 1.51
N TYR A 282 15.80 -3.36 1.91
CA TYR A 282 15.72 -4.55 1.08
C TYR A 282 14.85 -4.38 -0.18
N LEU A 283 13.93 -3.41 -0.20
CA LEU A 283 13.18 -3.04 -1.41
C LEU A 283 14.10 -2.57 -2.56
N TYR A 284 15.28 -2.06 -2.24
CA TYR A 284 16.28 -1.60 -3.21
C TYR A 284 17.33 -2.66 -3.58
N SER A 285 17.28 -3.85 -2.96
CA SER A 285 18.14 -4.99 -3.35
C SER A 285 17.70 -5.56 -4.69
N GLU A 286 18.58 -6.29 -5.37
CA GLU A 286 18.24 -6.95 -6.64
C GLU A 286 17.03 -7.88 -6.47
N GLU A 287 16.99 -8.71 -5.40
CA GLU A 287 15.83 -9.59 -5.13
C GLU A 287 14.56 -8.79 -4.85
N GLY A 288 14.65 -7.69 -4.08
CA GLY A 288 13.51 -6.79 -3.85
C GLY A 288 12.98 -6.18 -5.15
N GLN A 289 13.86 -5.72 -6.03
CA GLN A 289 13.51 -5.16 -7.33
C GLN A 289 12.91 -6.19 -8.29
N GLU A 290 13.40 -7.43 -8.26
CA GLU A 290 12.82 -8.57 -9.00
C GLU A 290 11.36 -8.86 -8.53
N ILE A 291 11.13 -8.87 -7.23
CA ILE A 291 9.79 -9.06 -6.66
C ILE A 291 8.86 -7.92 -7.06
N ILE A 292 9.36 -6.68 -7.04
CA ILE A 292 8.65 -5.48 -7.51
C ILE A 292 8.20 -5.66 -8.96
N ALA A 293 9.12 -6.04 -9.86
CA ALA A 293 8.82 -6.22 -11.27
C ALA A 293 7.82 -7.37 -11.54
N LYS A 294 7.95 -8.51 -10.83
CA LYS A 294 7.02 -9.65 -10.90
C LYS A 294 5.59 -9.30 -10.46
N ASN A 295 5.46 -8.28 -9.61
CA ASN A 295 4.18 -7.74 -9.16
C ASN A 295 3.73 -6.50 -9.96
N PHE A 296 4.26 -6.34 -11.18
CA PHE A 296 3.87 -5.32 -12.15
C PHE A 296 4.15 -3.87 -11.74
N TYR A 297 5.07 -3.65 -10.79
CA TYR A 297 5.62 -2.34 -10.54
C TYR A 297 6.91 -2.14 -11.32
N ARG A 298 7.15 -0.92 -11.79
CA ARG A 298 8.35 -0.56 -12.54
C ARG A 298 9.53 -0.44 -11.59
N PRO A 299 10.54 -1.32 -11.67
CA PRO A 299 11.69 -1.29 -10.78
C PRO A 299 12.60 -0.08 -11.05
N ARG A 300 13.33 0.35 -10.03
CA ARG A 300 14.35 1.42 -10.12
C ARG A 300 15.70 0.89 -10.58
N ASP A 301 16.02 -0.36 -10.24
CA ASP A 301 17.27 -0.98 -10.69
C ASP A 301 17.27 -1.14 -12.21
N ALA A 302 18.31 -0.60 -12.87
CA ALA A 302 18.39 -0.56 -14.33
C ALA A 302 18.55 -1.95 -14.96
N GLN A 303 19.22 -2.89 -14.26
CA GLN A 303 19.41 -4.24 -14.78
C GLN A 303 18.12 -5.05 -14.68
N VAL A 304 17.42 -4.92 -13.56
CA VAL A 304 16.09 -5.53 -13.40
C VAL A 304 15.11 -4.89 -14.40
N ALA A 305 15.09 -3.56 -14.53
CA ALA A 305 14.23 -2.86 -15.49
C ALA A 305 14.46 -3.36 -16.93
N ALA A 306 15.71 -3.60 -17.32
CA ALA A 306 16.03 -4.13 -18.65
C ALA A 306 15.47 -5.56 -18.85
N ARG A 307 15.54 -6.43 -17.82
CA ARG A 307 14.97 -7.79 -17.88
C ARG A 307 13.45 -7.80 -18.07
N TYR A 308 12.76 -6.79 -17.54
CA TYR A 308 11.30 -6.66 -17.59
C TYR A 308 10.79 -5.60 -18.59
N ALA A 309 11.67 -5.09 -19.48
CA ALA A 309 11.32 -3.99 -20.40
C ALA A 309 10.11 -4.30 -21.30
N SER A 310 9.93 -5.57 -21.72
CA SER A 310 8.78 -5.97 -22.53
C SER A 310 7.45 -5.94 -21.80
N GLN A 311 7.47 -5.96 -20.46
CA GLN A 311 6.27 -5.89 -19.61
C GLN A 311 5.74 -4.45 -19.51
N PHE A 312 6.61 -3.46 -19.62
CA PHE A 312 6.27 -2.06 -19.35
C PHE A 312 6.38 -1.21 -20.62
N PRO A 313 5.25 -0.87 -21.27
CA PRO A 313 5.27 -0.01 -22.45
C PRO A 313 5.80 1.38 -22.12
N GLN A 314 6.41 2.01 -23.13
CA GLN A 314 6.83 3.41 -23.02
C GLN A 314 5.61 4.32 -23.11
N LEU A 315 5.51 5.28 -22.18
CA LEU A 315 4.42 6.24 -22.08
C LEU A 315 4.98 7.66 -21.97
N LYS A 316 4.22 8.63 -22.47
CA LYS A 316 4.50 10.04 -22.18
C LYS A 316 3.99 10.34 -20.76
N LEU A 317 4.91 10.53 -19.82
CA LEU A 317 4.59 10.77 -18.43
C LEU A 317 4.89 12.21 -18.05
N VAL A 318 3.93 12.86 -17.38
CA VAL A 318 4.18 14.04 -16.57
C VAL A 318 4.59 13.60 -15.16
N THR A 319 5.12 14.51 -14.37
CA THR A 319 5.55 14.24 -12.99
C THR A 319 4.79 15.12 -12.01
N ILE A 320 4.90 14.83 -10.72
CA ILE A 320 4.32 15.71 -9.70
C ILE A 320 4.99 17.11 -9.67
N ALA A 321 6.21 17.24 -10.20
CA ALA A 321 6.88 18.52 -10.33
C ALA A 321 6.15 19.48 -11.28
N ASP A 322 5.48 18.95 -12.31
CA ASP A 322 4.67 19.74 -13.26
C ASP A 322 3.46 20.42 -12.56
N PHE A 323 3.09 19.96 -11.38
CA PHE A 323 2.06 20.52 -10.50
C PHE A 323 2.64 21.34 -9.33
N GLY A 324 3.93 21.67 -9.37
CA GLY A 324 4.63 22.37 -8.28
C GLY A 324 4.87 21.49 -7.04
N GLY A 325 4.91 20.17 -7.22
CA GLY A 325 5.08 19.17 -6.15
C GLY A 325 3.81 18.89 -5.35
N TRP A 326 3.87 17.86 -4.49
CA TRP A 326 2.71 17.42 -3.72
C TRP A 326 2.11 18.49 -2.82
N ALA A 327 2.93 19.37 -2.22
CA ALA A 327 2.41 20.44 -1.37
C ALA A 327 1.52 21.42 -2.13
N SER A 328 1.86 21.75 -3.38
CA SER A 328 1.07 22.60 -4.26
C SER A 328 -0.18 21.86 -4.75
N ALA A 329 -0.01 20.65 -5.33
CA ALA A 329 -1.12 19.85 -5.83
C ALA A 329 -2.18 19.59 -4.73
N GLN A 330 -1.75 19.27 -3.51
CA GLN A 330 -2.64 19.04 -2.37
C GLN A 330 -3.46 20.30 -2.02
N ARG A 331 -2.81 21.47 -1.92
CA ARG A 331 -3.51 22.73 -1.61
C ARG A 331 -4.51 23.10 -2.68
N THR A 332 -4.11 23.01 -3.94
CA THR A 332 -4.93 23.46 -5.07
C THR A 332 -6.11 22.53 -5.32
N HIS A 333 -5.85 21.23 -5.35
CA HIS A 333 -6.83 20.28 -5.87
C HIS A 333 -7.58 19.50 -4.79
N PHE A 334 -6.94 19.13 -3.66
CA PHE A 334 -7.47 18.09 -2.77
C PHE A 334 -7.76 18.53 -1.34
N SER A 335 -7.31 19.72 -0.92
CA SER A 335 -7.69 20.31 0.36
C SER A 335 -9.18 20.60 0.41
N ASP A 336 -9.72 20.77 1.60
CA ASP A 336 -11.14 21.17 1.76
C ASP A 336 -11.39 22.48 1.04
N GLY A 337 -12.44 22.49 0.21
CA GLY A 337 -12.75 23.59 -0.69
C GLY A 337 -11.83 23.72 -1.91
N GLY A 338 -10.91 22.77 -2.13
CA GLY A 338 -10.05 22.70 -3.31
C GLY A 338 -10.83 22.42 -4.60
N VAL A 339 -10.11 22.38 -5.73
CA VAL A 339 -10.74 22.25 -7.05
C VAL A 339 -11.61 20.98 -7.14
N PHE A 340 -11.18 19.86 -6.55
CA PHE A 340 -11.97 18.63 -6.56
C PHE A 340 -13.34 18.81 -5.90
N ASP A 341 -13.39 19.45 -4.72
CA ASP A 341 -14.67 19.73 -4.02
C ASP A 341 -15.57 20.65 -4.85
N GLN A 342 -14.99 21.65 -5.51
CA GLN A 342 -15.73 22.61 -6.32
C GLN A 342 -16.33 22.01 -7.60
N ILE A 343 -15.64 21.06 -8.25
CA ILE A 343 -16.15 20.40 -9.46
C ILE A 343 -17.14 19.28 -9.18
N THR A 344 -17.14 18.72 -7.97
CA THR A 344 -18.05 17.65 -7.53
C THR A 344 -19.19 18.16 -6.64
N ALA A 345 -19.21 19.45 -6.32
CA ALA A 345 -20.35 20.07 -5.65
C ALA A 345 -21.62 19.92 -6.49
N PRO A 346 -22.78 19.64 -5.85
CA PRO A 346 -24.07 19.46 -6.53
C PRO A 346 -24.54 20.70 -7.27
#